data_cc0d7862051956b1791d79668fdd91da
#
_entry.id   cc0d7862051956b1791d79668fdd91da
#
_cell.length_a   1.000
_cell.length_b   1.000
_cell.length_c   1.000
_cell.angle_alpha   90.00
_cell.angle_beta   90.00
_cell.angle_gamma   90.00
#
_symmetry.space_group_name_H-M   'P 1'
#
loop_
_entity.id
_entity.type
_entity.pdbx_description
1 polymer ?
#
loop_
_entity_poly.entity_id
_entity_poly.type
_entity_poly.pdbx_seq_one_letter_code
_entity_poly.pdbx_strand_id
1 'polypeptide(L)'
;MRKLFLFFSLMGSLYLSADAKENNMKNEIATLGGGCFWCLEAVFEETRGVLEVVNGYAGGDVVNPRYEQVSMGKTNHAEVVQVTFDANIVSYEEILKIFWLIHDPTTLNRQGNDIGTQYRSVIFYHNIKQKEVAEASIKLFSTKFLNPIVTQLLPMPTFYKAEDYHQDYFKNNPNQGYCSFVVAPKVEKFKGVYKDLVK
;
A
#
# COMPACT_ATOMS: atom_id res chain seq x y z
N MET A 1 -72.04 31.17 38.17
CA MET A 1 -71.60 30.23 37.14
C MET A 1 -70.27 30.70 36.60
N ARG A 2 -69.13 30.16 37.10
CA ARG A 2 -67.79 30.49 36.71
C ARG A 2 -67.31 29.47 35.68
N LYS A 3 -67.02 29.92 34.46
CA LYS A 3 -66.43 29.08 33.41
C LYS A 3 -64.89 29.10 33.58
N LEU A 4 -64.33 27.92 33.83
CA LEU A 4 -62.90 27.68 33.93
C LEU A 4 -62.36 27.41 32.54
N PHE A 5 -61.44 28.24 32.00
CA PHE A 5 -60.73 27.99 30.75
C PHE A 5 -59.42 27.27 31.09
N LEU A 6 -59.30 26.01 30.67
CA LEU A 6 -58.02 25.27 30.66
C LEU A 6 -57.19 25.65 29.40
N PHE A 7 -56.05 26.30 29.64
CA PHE A 7 -55.02 26.46 28.60
C PHE A 7 -54.17 25.17 28.52
N PHE A 8 -54.28 24.44 27.42
CA PHE A 8 -53.34 23.38 27.09
C PHE A 8 -52.12 23.99 26.38
N SER A 9 -50.96 24.02 27.08
CA SER A 9 -49.67 24.37 26.52
C SER A 9 -49.08 23.17 25.78
N LEU A 10 -49.03 23.23 24.44
CA LEU A 10 -48.42 22.23 23.60
C LEU A 10 -46.90 22.49 23.54
N MET A 11 -46.10 21.85 24.40
CA MET A 11 -44.64 21.83 24.28
C MET A 11 -44.23 20.91 23.14
N GLY A 12 -43.96 21.49 21.97
CA GLY A 12 -43.36 20.78 20.85
C GLY A 12 -41.88 20.55 21.11
N SER A 13 -41.49 19.32 21.45
CA SER A 13 -40.08 18.92 21.51
C SER A 13 -39.52 18.84 20.11
N LEU A 14 -38.67 19.81 19.70
CA LEU A 14 -37.80 19.68 18.53
C LEU A 14 -36.73 18.63 18.84
N TYR A 15 -36.89 17.43 18.28
CA TYR A 15 -35.79 16.49 18.16
C TYR A 15 -34.88 16.97 17.03
N LEU A 16 -33.75 17.60 17.38
CA LEU A 16 -32.61 17.74 16.45
C LEU A 16 -32.04 16.33 16.26
N SER A 17 -32.35 15.69 15.14
CA SER A 17 -31.61 14.53 14.65
C SER A 17 -30.23 15.06 14.22
N ALA A 18 -29.23 14.83 15.04
CA ALA A 18 -27.84 14.94 14.62
C ALA A 18 -27.61 13.77 13.66
N ASP A 19 -27.60 14.06 12.35
CA ASP A 19 -27.10 13.14 11.34
C ASP A 19 -25.60 12.91 11.64
N ALA A 20 -25.32 11.86 12.39
CA ALA A 20 -23.99 11.31 12.49
C ALA A 20 -23.63 10.84 11.07
N LYS A 21 -22.80 11.61 10.37
CA LYS A 21 -22.20 11.24 9.10
C LYS A 21 -21.40 9.97 9.36
N GLU A 22 -22.00 8.82 9.05
CA GLU A 22 -21.35 7.52 9.11
C GLU A 22 -20.11 7.63 8.20
N ASN A 23 -18.94 7.70 8.81
CA ASN A 23 -17.67 7.78 8.11
C ASN A 23 -17.38 6.39 7.56
N ASN A 24 -18.05 6.05 6.45
CA ASN A 24 -17.96 4.74 5.80
C ASN A 24 -16.59 4.65 5.14
N MET A 25 -15.59 4.10 5.87
CA MET A 25 -14.25 3.87 5.33
C MET A 25 -14.34 2.99 4.09
N LYS A 26 -13.80 3.48 2.98
CA LYS A 26 -13.74 2.73 1.74
C LYS A 26 -12.39 2.03 1.61
N ASN A 27 -12.26 0.89 2.29
CA ASN A 27 -11.02 0.13 2.27
C ASN A 27 -10.79 -0.51 0.90
N GLU A 28 -9.63 -0.23 0.33
CA GLU A 28 -9.10 -0.89 -0.87
C GLU A 28 -7.75 -1.54 -0.53
N ILE A 29 -7.32 -2.50 -1.37
CA ILE A 29 -6.03 -3.18 -1.22
C ILE A 29 -5.22 -2.97 -2.49
N ALA A 30 -3.93 -2.61 -2.34
CA ALA A 30 -2.92 -2.64 -3.38
C ALA A 30 -1.88 -3.72 -3.08
N THR A 31 -1.46 -4.51 -4.08
CA THR A 31 -0.38 -5.50 -3.92
C THR A 31 0.76 -5.19 -4.87
N LEU A 32 1.93 -4.88 -4.30
CA LEU A 32 3.06 -4.30 -5.01
C LEU A 32 4.37 -5.00 -4.64
N GLY A 33 5.20 -5.31 -5.64
CA GLY A 33 6.57 -5.77 -5.48
C GLY A 33 7.54 -4.82 -6.17
N GLY A 34 8.63 -4.44 -5.50
CA GLY A 34 9.61 -3.47 -6.02
C GLY A 34 10.95 -3.55 -5.30
N GLY A 35 11.52 -4.75 -5.21
CA GLY A 35 12.69 -5.08 -4.41
C GLY A 35 12.32 -5.68 -3.07
N CYS A 36 13.19 -5.53 -2.08
CA CYS A 36 12.94 -5.99 -0.72
C CYS A 36 11.67 -5.36 -0.13
N PHE A 37 10.76 -6.19 0.35
CA PHE A 37 9.47 -5.76 0.89
C PHE A 37 9.58 -4.85 2.13
N TRP A 38 10.64 -4.94 2.95
CA TRP A 38 10.87 -4.02 4.07
C TRP A 38 10.97 -2.55 3.64
N CYS A 39 11.48 -2.32 2.40
CA CYS A 39 11.56 -0.98 1.84
C CYS A 39 10.17 -0.41 1.50
N LEU A 40 9.30 -1.24 0.95
CA LEU A 40 7.94 -0.85 0.59
C LEU A 40 7.10 -0.70 1.86
N GLU A 41 7.16 -1.67 2.77
CA GLU A 41 6.48 -1.64 4.07
C GLU A 41 6.74 -0.34 4.80
N ALA A 42 8.02 -0.02 5.06
CA ALA A 42 8.41 1.16 5.83
C ALA A 42 7.86 2.47 5.25
N VAL A 43 7.80 2.61 3.93
CA VAL A 43 7.27 3.81 3.29
C VAL A 43 5.75 3.84 3.34
N PHE A 44 5.08 2.73 3.04
CA PHE A 44 3.62 2.71 3.05
C PHE A 44 3.05 2.81 4.46
N GLU A 45 3.74 2.30 5.49
CA GLU A 45 3.34 2.50 6.89
C GLU A 45 3.34 3.98 7.30
N GLU A 46 4.23 4.79 6.76
CA GLU A 46 4.28 6.24 6.99
C GLU A 46 3.29 7.03 6.10
N THR A 47 2.54 6.35 5.22
CA THR A 47 1.62 7.02 4.29
C THR A 47 0.26 7.27 4.93
N ARG A 48 -0.20 8.52 4.91
CA ARG A 48 -1.51 8.92 5.41
C ARG A 48 -2.62 8.20 4.63
N GLY A 49 -3.61 7.66 5.34
CA GLY A 49 -4.70 6.88 4.76
C GLY A 49 -4.38 5.40 4.60
N VAL A 50 -3.13 4.97 4.73
CA VAL A 50 -2.76 3.56 4.83
C VAL A 50 -3.09 3.05 6.23
N LEU A 51 -3.84 1.94 6.29
CA LEU A 51 -4.37 1.33 7.51
C LEU A 51 -3.49 0.16 7.97
N GLU A 52 -3.02 -0.64 7.02
CA GLU A 52 -2.21 -1.83 7.28
C GLU A 52 -1.29 -2.11 6.09
N VAL A 53 -0.09 -2.60 6.36
CA VAL A 53 0.84 -3.13 5.37
C VAL A 53 1.27 -4.52 5.80
N VAL A 54 1.16 -5.50 4.91
CA VAL A 54 1.52 -6.88 5.20
C VAL A 54 2.56 -7.35 4.19
N ASN A 55 3.73 -7.72 4.65
CA ASN A 55 4.77 -8.36 3.85
C ASN A 55 4.38 -9.78 3.46
N GLY A 56 4.67 -10.17 2.23
CA GLY A 56 4.34 -11.51 1.75
C GLY A 56 4.97 -11.87 0.41
N TYR A 57 4.50 -12.98 -0.12
CA TYR A 57 4.97 -13.60 -1.36
C TYR A 57 3.79 -13.83 -2.30
N ALA A 58 3.99 -13.55 -3.60
CA ALA A 58 2.96 -13.75 -4.60
C ALA A 58 3.53 -14.01 -6.00
N GLY A 59 2.75 -14.66 -6.86
CA GLY A 59 3.06 -14.84 -8.28
C GLY A 59 4.06 -15.93 -8.60
N GLY A 60 4.33 -16.84 -7.67
CA GLY A 60 5.18 -18.00 -7.87
C GLY A 60 4.41 -19.31 -7.89
N ASP A 61 5.15 -20.42 -7.95
CA ASP A 61 4.61 -21.77 -8.21
C ASP A 61 4.54 -22.62 -6.93
N VAL A 62 5.19 -22.22 -5.85
CA VAL A 62 5.27 -22.97 -4.60
C VAL A 62 4.14 -22.58 -3.66
N VAL A 63 3.38 -23.57 -3.19
CA VAL A 63 2.31 -23.36 -2.21
C VAL A 63 2.91 -23.23 -0.82
N ASN A 64 2.47 -22.22 -0.04
CA ASN A 64 2.98 -21.91 1.29
C ASN A 64 4.52 -21.81 1.32
N PRO A 65 5.11 -20.90 0.50
CA PRO A 65 6.56 -20.76 0.44
C PRO A 65 7.11 -20.26 1.78
N ARG A 66 8.36 -20.62 2.07
CA ARG A 66 9.12 -20.05 3.19
C ARG A 66 10.19 -19.08 2.67
N TYR A 67 10.59 -18.15 3.51
CA TYR A 67 11.61 -17.15 3.16
C TYR A 67 12.87 -17.74 2.55
N GLU A 68 13.41 -18.84 3.13
CA GLU A 68 14.62 -19.45 2.62
C GLU A 68 14.47 -19.96 1.18
N GLN A 69 13.27 -20.42 0.80
CA GLN A 69 12.99 -20.89 -0.55
C GLN A 69 12.87 -19.71 -1.52
N VAL A 70 12.19 -18.63 -1.08
CA VAL A 70 11.99 -17.41 -1.89
C VAL A 70 13.31 -16.68 -2.09
N SER A 71 14.10 -16.49 -1.03
CA SER A 71 15.40 -15.81 -1.07
C SER A 71 16.43 -16.50 -1.96
N MET A 72 16.33 -17.83 -2.12
CA MET A 72 17.12 -18.59 -3.10
C MET A 72 16.69 -18.43 -4.55
N GLY A 73 15.59 -17.71 -4.83
CA GLY A 73 15.05 -17.52 -6.18
C GLY A 73 14.43 -18.78 -6.79
N LYS A 74 14.05 -19.80 -5.99
CA LYS A 74 13.60 -21.12 -6.47
C LYS A 74 12.08 -21.28 -6.51
N THR A 75 11.31 -20.25 -6.15
CA THR A 75 9.86 -20.34 -6.02
C THR A 75 9.10 -19.53 -7.06
N ASN A 76 9.78 -18.73 -7.87
CA ASN A 76 9.22 -17.71 -8.76
C ASN A 76 8.33 -16.66 -8.04
N HIS A 77 8.16 -16.72 -6.71
CA HIS A 77 7.46 -15.68 -5.98
C HIS A 77 8.22 -14.36 -6.00
N ALA A 78 7.49 -13.24 -6.08
CA ALA A 78 8.02 -11.93 -5.73
C ALA A 78 7.81 -11.68 -4.23
N GLU A 79 8.75 -10.95 -3.61
CA GLU A 79 8.50 -10.24 -2.38
C GLU A 79 7.55 -9.10 -2.67
N VAL A 80 6.43 -9.04 -1.96
CA VAL A 80 5.39 -8.04 -2.16
C VAL A 80 4.89 -7.52 -0.83
N VAL A 81 4.24 -6.36 -0.88
CA VAL A 81 3.42 -5.84 0.21
C VAL A 81 1.96 -5.82 -0.21
N GLN A 82 1.05 -6.18 0.70
CA GLN A 82 -0.35 -5.82 0.62
C GLN A 82 -0.59 -4.57 1.46
N VAL A 83 -1.03 -3.50 0.82
CA VAL A 83 -1.32 -2.20 1.42
C VAL A 83 -2.82 -2.04 1.48
N THR A 84 -3.40 -2.10 2.67
CA THR A 84 -4.81 -1.76 2.92
C THR A 84 -4.90 -0.26 3.20
N PHE A 85 -5.75 0.46 2.49
CA PHE A 85 -5.86 1.91 2.59
C PHE A 85 -7.32 2.39 2.50
N ASP A 86 -7.62 3.54 3.13
CA ASP A 86 -8.90 4.25 2.97
C ASP A 86 -8.86 5.11 1.70
N ALA A 87 -9.60 4.69 0.69
CA ALA A 87 -9.68 5.37 -0.60
C ALA A 87 -10.36 6.75 -0.55
N ASN A 88 -10.92 7.15 0.60
CA ASN A 88 -11.39 8.53 0.83
C ASN A 88 -10.25 9.47 1.25
N ILE A 89 -9.10 8.91 1.71
CA ILE A 89 -7.94 9.68 2.23
C ILE A 89 -6.78 9.64 1.24
N VAL A 90 -6.47 8.47 0.68
CA VAL A 90 -5.41 8.28 -0.31
C VAL A 90 -5.93 7.41 -1.46
N SER A 91 -5.73 7.86 -2.68
CA SER A 91 -6.17 7.14 -3.88
C SER A 91 -5.17 6.05 -4.31
N TYR A 92 -5.64 5.06 -5.08
CA TYR A 92 -4.76 4.05 -5.69
C TYR A 92 -3.70 4.68 -6.60
N GLU A 93 -4.04 5.77 -7.31
CA GLU A 93 -3.07 6.55 -8.10
C GLU A 93 -1.94 7.14 -7.23
N GLU A 94 -2.25 7.62 -6.04
CA GLU A 94 -1.24 8.15 -5.10
C GLU A 94 -0.37 7.03 -4.54
N ILE A 95 -0.93 5.87 -4.21
CA ILE A 95 -0.18 4.65 -3.85
C ILE A 95 0.81 4.30 -4.97
N LEU A 96 0.39 4.32 -6.25
CA LEU A 96 1.28 4.06 -7.37
C LEU A 96 2.34 5.16 -7.57
N LYS A 97 2.03 6.44 -7.32
CA LYS A 97 3.04 7.53 -7.38
C LYS A 97 4.13 7.32 -6.33
N ILE A 98 3.77 6.90 -5.13
CA ILE A 98 4.74 6.53 -4.08
C ILE A 98 5.58 5.35 -4.54
N PHE A 99 4.96 4.30 -5.07
CA PHE A 99 5.64 3.11 -5.59
C PHE A 99 6.73 3.47 -6.63
N TRP A 100 6.41 4.33 -7.62
CA TRP A 100 7.37 4.79 -8.63
C TRP A 100 8.51 5.64 -8.04
N LEU A 101 8.28 6.33 -6.92
CA LEU A 101 9.31 7.15 -6.26
C LEU A 101 10.37 6.30 -5.57
N ILE A 102 9.98 5.17 -4.97
CA ILE A 102 10.80 4.44 -3.99
C ILE A 102 11.54 3.24 -4.56
N HIS A 103 11.33 2.91 -5.85
CA HIS A 103 12.08 1.85 -6.51
C HIS A 103 12.46 2.23 -7.94
N ASP A 104 13.36 1.48 -8.54
CA ASP A 104 13.71 1.60 -9.97
C ASP A 104 12.90 0.54 -10.75
N PRO A 105 11.91 0.95 -11.56
CA PRO A 105 11.08 0.03 -12.32
C PRO A 105 11.73 -0.44 -13.63
N THR A 106 12.99 -0.05 -13.92
CA THR A 106 13.64 -0.33 -15.18
C THR A 106 14.62 -1.50 -15.12
N THR A 107 14.85 -2.07 -13.94
CA THR A 107 15.79 -3.17 -13.74
C THR A 107 15.07 -4.50 -13.62
N LEU A 108 15.33 -5.40 -14.58
CA LEU A 108 14.70 -6.72 -14.62
C LEU A 108 15.24 -7.61 -13.50
N ASN A 109 14.33 -8.21 -12.69
CA ASN A 109 14.66 -9.12 -11.59
C ASN A 109 15.76 -8.57 -10.66
N ARG A 110 15.72 -7.28 -10.39
CA ARG A 110 16.74 -6.61 -9.58
C ARG A 110 16.21 -5.31 -9.01
N GLN A 111 16.66 -4.97 -7.80
CA GLN A 111 16.48 -3.65 -7.21
C GLN A 111 17.75 -3.24 -6.47
N GLY A 112 18.51 -2.30 -7.02
CA GLY A 112 19.80 -1.91 -6.45
C GLY A 112 20.77 -3.10 -6.41
N ASN A 113 21.21 -3.48 -5.22
CA ASN A 113 22.09 -4.63 -4.99
C ASN A 113 21.35 -5.96 -4.81
N ASP A 114 20.03 -5.93 -4.63
CA ASP A 114 19.21 -7.14 -4.49
C ASP A 114 18.94 -7.74 -5.88
N ILE A 115 19.48 -8.92 -6.15
CA ILE A 115 19.41 -9.61 -7.43
C ILE A 115 18.63 -10.91 -7.28
N GLY A 116 17.60 -11.09 -8.12
CA GLY A 116 16.76 -12.30 -8.15
C GLY A 116 15.33 -11.99 -8.56
N THR A 117 14.61 -13.01 -9.03
CA THR A 117 13.21 -12.91 -9.45
C THR A 117 12.29 -12.44 -8.34
N GLN A 118 12.65 -12.71 -7.09
CA GLN A 118 11.91 -12.28 -5.91
C GLN A 118 11.91 -10.74 -5.74
N TYR A 119 12.88 -10.04 -6.30
CA TYR A 119 13.01 -8.58 -6.21
C TYR A 119 12.51 -7.85 -7.47
N ARG A 120 11.76 -8.53 -8.34
CA ARG A 120 11.22 -7.92 -9.56
C ARG A 120 10.18 -6.86 -9.27
N SER A 121 10.08 -5.90 -10.16
CA SER A 121 9.00 -4.91 -10.13
C SER A 121 7.70 -5.53 -10.66
N VAL A 122 6.64 -5.51 -9.86
CA VAL A 122 5.34 -6.08 -10.22
C VAL A 122 4.19 -5.36 -9.51
N ILE A 123 3.08 -5.18 -10.21
CA ILE A 123 1.80 -4.72 -9.70
C ILE A 123 0.80 -5.87 -9.91
N PHE A 124 0.22 -6.36 -8.82
CA PHE A 124 -0.88 -7.32 -8.87
C PHE A 124 -2.21 -6.59 -8.66
N TYR A 125 -3.01 -6.45 -9.73
CA TYR A 125 -4.29 -5.74 -9.65
C TYR A 125 -5.41 -6.65 -9.13
N HIS A 126 -6.25 -6.12 -8.24
CA HIS A 126 -7.38 -6.84 -7.63
C HIS A 126 -8.68 -6.75 -8.44
N ASN A 127 -8.77 -5.77 -9.35
CA ASN A 127 -9.95 -5.54 -10.19
C ASN A 127 -9.58 -4.76 -11.46
N ILE A 128 -10.54 -4.68 -12.40
CA ILE A 128 -10.34 -4.02 -13.69
C ILE A 128 -10.02 -2.54 -13.55
N LYS A 129 -10.65 -1.84 -12.59
CA LYS A 129 -10.36 -0.42 -12.34
C LYS A 129 -8.91 -0.20 -11.93
N GLN A 130 -8.38 -1.03 -11.03
CA GLN A 130 -6.97 -0.97 -10.66
C GLN A 130 -6.03 -1.27 -11.84
N LYS A 131 -6.41 -2.22 -12.71
CA LYS A 131 -5.66 -2.50 -13.94
C LYS A 131 -5.56 -1.27 -14.81
N GLU A 132 -6.69 -0.62 -15.12
CA GLU A 132 -6.75 0.58 -15.98
C GLU A 132 -5.92 1.73 -15.40
N VAL A 133 -6.03 1.97 -14.10
CA VAL A 133 -5.24 2.99 -13.39
C VAL A 133 -3.75 2.66 -13.43
N ALA A 134 -3.36 1.40 -13.24
CA ALA A 134 -1.98 0.98 -13.30
C ALA A 134 -1.40 1.10 -14.72
N GLU A 135 -2.15 0.73 -15.77
CA GLU A 135 -1.76 0.92 -17.17
C GLU A 135 -1.52 2.40 -17.49
N ALA A 136 -2.44 3.27 -17.07
CA ALA A 136 -2.31 4.72 -17.25
C ALA A 136 -1.08 5.28 -16.48
N SER A 137 -0.86 4.79 -15.26
CA SER A 137 0.27 5.17 -14.43
C SER A 137 1.61 4.73 -15.05
N ILE A 138 1.73 3.49 -15.54
CA ILE A 138 2.92 3.00 -16.26
C ILE A 138 3.20 3.89 -17.47
N LYS A 139 2.20 4.19 -18.28
CA LYS A 139 2.33 5.07 -19.46
C LYS A 139 2.81 6.47 -19.06
N LEU A 140 2.25 7.05 -18.01
CA LEU A 140 2.64 8.38 -17.52
C LEU A 140 4.08 8.40 -17.04
N PHE A 141 4.49 7.40 -16.26
CA PHE A 141 5.81 7.34 -15.66
C PHE A 141 6.90 6.85 -16.63
N SER A 142 6.55 6.14 -17.71
CA SER A 142 7.52 5.71 -18.74
C SER A 142 8.30 6.86 -19.36
N THR A 143 7.75 8.07 -19.37
CA THR A 143 8.43 9.26 -19.87
C THR A 143 9.43 9.89 -18.88
N LYS A 144 9.44 9.40 -17.63
CA LYS A 144 10.28 9.94 -16.54
C LYS A 144 11.55 9.11 -16.30
N PHE A 145 11.65 7.95 -16.92
CA PHE A 145 12.80 7.07 -16.82
C PHE A 145 13.55 7.02 -18.15
N LEU A 146 14.89 6.90 -18.10
CA LEU A 146 15.73 6.80 -19.28
C LEU A 146 15.58 5.44 -19.98
N ASN A 147 15.38 4.38 -19.20
CA ASN A 147 15.20 3.03 -19.68
C ASN A 147 13.71 2.62 -19.62
N PRO A 148 13.27 1.67 -20.44
CA PRO A 148 11.91 1.16 -20.40
C PRO A 148 11.52 0.62 -19.01
N ILE A 149 10.29 0.87 -18.58
CA ILE A 149 9.71 0.24 -17.40
C ILE A 149 9.50 -1.27 -17.71
N VAL A 150 10.01 -2.13 -16.83
CA VAL A 150 9.89 -3.59 -16.90
C VAL A 150 8.90 -4.15 -15.86
N THR A 151 8.18 -3.27 -15.18
CA THR A 151 7.17 -3.64 -14.18
C THR A 151 6.11 -4.56 -14.80
N GLN A 152 5.92 -5.74 -14.22
CA GLN A 152 4.84 -6.63 -14.61
C GLN A 152 3.50 -6.12 -14.08
N LEU A 153 2.45 -6.18 -14.89
CA LEU A 153 1.07 -5.89 -14.48
C LEU A 153 0.23 -7.15 -14.65
N LEU A 154 -0.11 -7.79 -13.57
CA LEU A 154 -0.74 -9.12 -13.54
C LEU A 154 -1.98 -9.13 -12.63
N PRO A 155 -2.96 -10.03 -12.89
CA PRO A 155 -4.06 -10.22 -11.94
C PRO A 155 -3.52 -10.77 -10.62
N MET A 156 -4.19 -10.42 -9.52
CA MET A 156 -3.80 -10.86 -8.18
C MET A 156 -3.87 -12.40 -8.07
N PRO A 157 -2.74 -13.08 -7.83
CA PRO A 157 -2.71 -14.52 -7.52
C PRO A 157 -2.93 -14.75 -6.01
N THR A 158 -2.73 -15.99 -5.56
CA THR A 158 -2.69 -16.27 -4.12
C THR A 158 -1.56 -15.49 -3.46
N PHE A 159 -1.90 -14.78 -2.38
CA PHE A 159 -0.95 -14.13 -1.49
C PHE A 159 -0.61 -15.05 -0.31
N TYR A 160 0.65 -15.16 0.00
CA TYR A 160 1.16 -15.87 1.16
C TYR A 160 1.84 -14.85 2.09
N LYS A 161 1.26 -14.62 3.29
CA LYS A 161 1.88 -13.74 4.28
C LYS A 161 3.28 -14.27 4.62
N ALA A 162 4.27 -13.38 4.64
CA ALA A 162 5.60 -13.70 5.11
C ALA A 162 5.59 -13.91 6.64
N GLU A 163 6.64 -14.54 7.14
CA GLU A 163 6.83 -14.86 8.54
C GLU A 163 6.74 -13.61 9.44
N ASP A 164 6.30 -13.77 10.67
CA ASP A 164 6.03 -12.65 11.58
C ASP A 164 7.27 -11.79 11.86
N TYR A 165 8.47 -12.37 11.81
CA TYR A 165 9.72 -11.62 12.00
C TYR A 165 10.05 -10.68 10.80
N HIS A 166 9.34 -10.77 9.70
CA HIS A 166 9.45 -9.84 8.57
C HIS A 166 8.50 -8.66 8.67
N GLN A 167 7.47 -8.73 9.50
CA GLN A 167 6.49 -7.66 9.65
C GLN A 167 7.06 -6.53 10.54
N ASP A 168 6.75 -5.27 10.23
CA ASP A 168 7.28 -4.07 10.93
C ASP A 168 8.83 -4.08 11.05
N TYR A 169 9.53 -4.67 10.05
CA TYR A 169 10.96 -4.97 10.22
C TYR A 169 11.79 -3.72 10.43
N PHE A 170 11.59 -2.67 9.64
CA PHE A 170 12.32 -1.41 9.78
C PHE A 170 12.05 -0.74 11.12
N LYS A 171 10.82 -0.73 11.56
CA LYS A 171 10.39 -0.13 12.84
C LYS A 171 11.04 -0.84 14.04
N ASN A 172 11.15 -2.17 13.96
CA ASN A 172 11.75 -2.99 15.02
C ASN A 172 13.28 -3.04 14.98
N ASN A 173 13.89 -2.76 13.79
CA ASN A 173 15.34 -2.92 13.58
C ASN A 173 15.95 -1.69 12.85
N PRO A 174 15.70 -0.43 13.29
CA PRO A 174 16.10 0.77 12.53
C PRO A 174 17.63 0.92 12.38
N ASN A 175 18.39 0.38 13.30
CA ASN A 175 19.86 0.46 13.32
C ASN A 175 20.57 -0.71 12.62
N GLN A 176 19.82 -1.68 12.09
CA GLN A 176 20.39 -2.75 11.29
C GLN A 176 20.95 -2.16 9.97
N GLY A 177 22.12 -2.67 9.51
CA GLY A 177 22.84 -2.07 8.39
C GLY A 177 22.00 -1.86 7.12
N TYR A 178 21.24 -2.88 6.68
CA TYR A 178 20.34 -2.75 5.52
C TYR A 178 19.25 -1.69 5.76
N CYS A 179 18.69 -1.66 6.96
CA CYS A 179 17.69 -0.66 7.36
C CYS A 179 18.24 0.76 7.28
N SER A 180 19.43 0.98 7.81
CA SER A 180 20.06 2.30 7.85
C SER A 180 20.51 2.78 6.47
N PHE A 181 21.04 1.88 5.61
CA PHE A 181 21.64 2.28 4.34
C PHE A 181 20.71 2.15 3.13
N VAL A 182 19.66 1.33 3.20
CA VAL A 182 18.76 1.07 2.07
C VAL A 182 17.34 1.52 2.36
N VAL A 183 16.77 1.18 3.52
CA VAL A 183 15.37 1.48 3.85
C VAL A 183 15.20 2.95 4.25
N ALA A 184 15.96 3.43 5.23
CA ALA A 184 15.84 4.79 5.76
C ALA A 184 15.93 5.87 4.67
N PRO A 185 16.87 5.83 3.70
CA PRO A 185 16.92 6.82 2.62
C PRO A 185 15.66 6.87 1.76
N LYS A 186 14.94 5.75 1.58
CA LYS A 186 13.69 5.71 0.82
C LYS A 186 12.55 6.36 1.61
N VAL A 187 12.48 6.13 2.92
CA VAL A 187 11.52 6.78 3.81
C VAL A 187 11.74 8.29 3.81
N GLU A 188 12.99 8.74 3.95
CA GLU A 188 13.33 10.17 3.91
C GLU A 188 13.02 10.80 2.54
N LYS A 189 13.30 10.09 1.45
CA LYS A 189 12.93 10.54 0.10
C LYS A 189 11.41 10.72 -0.04
N PHE A 190 10.63 9.75 0.45
CA PHE A 190 9.17 9.85 0.46
C PHE A 190 8.69 11.06 1.26
N LYS A 191 9.16 11.22 2.51
CA LYS A 191 8.82 12.35 3.39
C LYS A 191 9.20 13.71 2.79
N GLY A 192 10.32 13.77 2.07
CA GLY A 192 10.77 14.99 1.40
C GLY A 192 9.93 15.39 0.19
N VAL A 193 9.46 14.41 -0.59
CA VAL A 193 8.72 14.64 -1.85
C VAL A 193 7.22 14.77 -1.64
N TYR A 194 6.62 13.90 -0.82
CA TYR A 194 5.16 13.82 -0.62
C TYR A 194 4.74 14.22 0.81
N LYS A 195 5.13 15.42 1.23
CA LYS A 195 4.86 15.94 2.59
C LYS A 195 3.38 15.84 3.01
N ASP A 196 2.46 16.06 2.07
CA ASP A 196 1.02 16.04 2.34
C ASP A 196 0.45 14.62 2.47
N LEU A 197 1.22 13.59 2.10
CA LEU A 197 0.86 12.18 2.20
C LEU A 197 1.51 11.48 3.42
N VAL A 198 2.33 12.17 4.19
CA VAL A 198 2.94 11.62 5.42
C VAL A 198 1.92 11.64 6.57
N LYS A 199 1.96 10.60 7.43
CA LYS A 199 1.18 10.51 8.68
C LYS A 199 1.58 11.57 9.68
#